data_32d7b37974eb67ff5955b9108f0b6b8c
#
_entry.id   32d7b37974eb67ff5955b9108f0b6b8c
#
_cell.length_a   1.000
_cell.length_b   1.000
_cell.length_c   1.000
_cell.angle_alpha   90.00
_cell.angle_beta   90.00
_cell.angle_gamma   90.00
#
_symmetry.space_group_name_H-M   'P 1'
#
loop_
_entity.id
_entity.type
_entity.pdbx_description
1 polymer ?
#
loop_
_entity_poly.entity_id
_entity_poly.type
_entity_poly.pdbx_seq_one_letter_code
_entity_poly.pdbx_strand_id
1 'polypeptide(L)'
;MTTESRHGPVEPLLAQLSGRFGPGELDRVRNAYEFAARWHDGQQRRSGDPYITHPLAVAEAAGAASLDCIVVCAALLHDVLEDTDCDRELLRAEFGDEVTDLVEGLSAFRYEAAGPDDDRVIALGLLDRLHNMRTIEHLDPAKQLSKSQQTLELHVPHARRLGLAVVADELKELAQHRIEVLTAEGGGGITATLCALQLGSLILPASARGRYLEEWAAELRTPADRHGRRRFAWQLILGLPRLSVMLRRPRWVLRDRLGIKQRHDDDSH
;
A
#
# COMPACT_ATOMS: atom_id res chain seq x y z
N MET A 1 27.37 22.31 -29.38
CA MET A 1 27.34 21.32 -28.29
C MET A 1 26.80 22.05 -27.08
N THR A 2 25.49 21.99 -26.93
CA THR A 2 24.75 22.58 -25.81
C THR A 2 24.97 21.72 -24.59
N THR A 3 25.47 22.29 -23.52
CA THR A 3 25.50 21.71 -22.17
C THR A 3 24.07 21.53 -21.71
N GLU A 4 23.44 20.41 -22.07
CA GLU A 4 22.18 19.99 -21.46
C GLU A 4 22.42 19.79 -19.97
N SER A 5 21.63 20.53 -19.24
CA SER A 5 21.54 20.66 -17.80
C SER A 5 21.80 19.33 -17.06
N ARG A 6 22.87 19.29 -16.23
CA ARG A 6 23.20 18.19 -15.30
C ARG A 6 22.20 18.06 -14.13
N HIS A 7 20.98 18.57 -14.29
CA HIS A 7 19.95 18.56 -13.25
C HIS A 7 18.85 17.58 -13.64
N GLY A 8 19.11 16.29 -13.38
CA GLY A 8 18.09 15.24 -13.50
C GLY A 8 17.00 15.38 -12.42
N PRO A 9 15.88 14.68 -12.55
CA PRO A 9 14.78 14.72 -11.57
C PRO A 9 15.18 14.35 -10.15
N VAL A 10 16.29 13.65 -9.94
CA VAL A 10 16.82 13.25 -8.61
C VAL A 10 17.58 14.36 -7.89
N GLU A 11 18.01 15.42 -8.59
CA GLU A 11 18.85 16.47 -7.98
C GLU A 11 18.20 17.21 -6.80
N PRO A 12 16.88 17.50 -6.81
CA PRO A 12 16.22 18.08 -5.63
C PRO A 12 16.33 17.19 -4.39
N LEU A 13 16.15 15.86 -4.55
CA LEU A 13 16.33 14.89 -3.47
C LEU A 13 17.76 14.88 -2.94
N LEU A 14 18.76 14.83 -3.84
CA LEU A 14 20.17 14.85 -3.44
C LEU A 14 20.55 16.14 -2.72
N ALA A 15 20.03 17.29 -3.17
CA ALA A 15 20.22 18.56 -2.50
C ALA A 15 19.60 18.57 -1.09
N GLN A 16 18.38 18.02 -0.93
CA GLN A 16 17.73 17.85 0.38
C GLN A 16 18.56 17.00 1.33
N LEU A 17 19.21 15.94 0.83
CA LEU A 17 19.97 14.99 1.64
C LEU A 17 21.41 15.44 1.94
N SER A 18 21.97 16.36 1.16
CA SER A 18 23.40 16.76 1.22
C SER A 18 23.86 17.28 2.57
N GLY A 19 22.96 17.80 3.40
CA GLY A 19 23.27 18.24 4.78
C GLY A 19 23.40 17.09 5.78
N ARG A 20 23.04 15.86 5.40
CA ARG A 20 22.97 14.69 6.30
C ARG A 20 23.78 13.51 5.80
N PHE A 21 23.87 13.31 4.50
CA PHE A 21 24.51 12.17 3.86
C PHE A 21 25.88 12.59 3.30
N GLY A 22 26.85 11.70 3.48
CA GLY A 22 28.16 11.84 2.87
C GLY A 22 28.12 11.58 1.34
N PRO A 23 29.23 11.93 0.63
CA PRO A 23 29.28 11.77 -0.85
C PRO A 23 28.96 10.35 -1.31
N GLY A 24 29.47 9.32 -0.64
CA GLY A 24 29.20 7.92 -1.00
C GLY A 24 27.73 7.49 -0.82
N GLU A 25 27.04 8.06 0.18
CA GLU A 25 25.61 7.81 0.39
C GLU A 25 24.77 8.52 -0.67
N LEU A 26 25.14 9.74 -1.04
CA LEU A 26 24.48 10.48 -2.13
C LEU A 26 24.66 9.77 -3.48
N ASP A 27 25.85 9.23 -3.76
CA ASP A 27 26.11 8.41 -4.94
C ASP A 27 25.24 7.14 -4.94
N ARG A 28 25.07 6.51 -3.78
CA ARG A 28 24.19 5.33 -3.63
C ARG A 28 22.73 5.67 -3.92
N VAL A 29 22.23 6.79 -3.42
CA VAL A 29 20.87 7.28 -3.72
C VAL A 29 20.72 7.57 -5.21
N ARG A 30 21.70 8.22 -5.84
CA ARG A 30 21.70 8.48 -7.28
C ARG A 30 21.63 7.18 -8.08
N ASN A 31 22.47 6.20 -7.74
CA ASN A 31 22.48 4.90 -8.40
C ASN A 31 21.15 4.16 -8.24
N ALA A 32 20.51 4.23 -7.05
CA ALA A 32 19.20 3.65 -6.81
C ALA A 32 18.11 4.29 -7.70
N TYR A 33 18.13 5.62 -7.83
CA TYR A 33 17.22 6.32 -8.75
C TYR A 33 17.45 5.91 -10.21
N GLU A 34 18.70 5.89 -10.69
CA GLU A 34 19.03 5.52 -12.06
C GLU A 34 18.67 4.05 -12.36
N PHE A 35 18.85 3.16 -11.40
CA PHE A 35 18.43 1.78 -11.49
C PHE A 35 16.92 1.66 -11.62
N ALA A 36 16.16 2.27 -10.71
CA ALA A 36 14.70 2.26 -10.76
C ALA A 36 14.17 2.91 -12.07
N ALA A 37 14.75 4.02 -12.50
CA ALA A 37 14.35 4.72 -13.73
C ALA A 37 14.53 3.83 -14.98
N ARG A 38 15.60 3.03 -15.04
CA ARG A 38 15.83 2.07 -16.15
C ARG A 38 14.82 0.93 -16.15
N TRP A 39 14.49 0.39 -14.97
CA TRP A 39 13.55 -0.73 -14.87
C TRP A 39 12.10 -0.32 -15.11
N HIS A 40 11.74 0.91 -14.76
CA HIS A 40 10.41 1.48 -15.01
C HIS A 40 10.32 2.26 -16.34
N ASP A 41 11.32 2.16 -17.22
CA ASP A 41 11.30 2.89 -18.49
C ASP A 41 10.07 2.52 -19.33
N GLY A 42 9.40 3.54 -19.85
CA GLY A 42 8.16 3.38 -20.62
C GLY A 42 6.91 3.09 -19.78
N GLN A 43 7.02 2.84 -18.49
CA GLN A 43 5.85 2.68 -17.61
C GLN A 43 5.24 4.03 -17.22
N GLN A 44 3.91 4.06 -17.08
CA GLN A 44 3.15 5.25 -16.68
C GLN A 44 2.22 4.94 -15.50
N ARG A 45 2.04 5.94 -14.65
CA ARG A 45 1.01 5.96 -13.61
C ARG A 45 -0.37 6.14 -14.21
N ARG A 46 -1.42 5.90 -13.42
CA ARG A 46 -2.81 6.19 -13.83
C ARG A 46 -3.08 7.67 -14.10
N SER A 47 -2.27 8.57 -13.55
CA SER A 47 -2.26 10.00 -13.84
C SER A 47 -1.72 10.34 -15.22
N GLY A 48 -0.98 9.42 -15.87
CA GLY A 48 -0.25 9.63 -17.12
C GLY A 48 1.22 10.03 -16.93
N ASP A 49 1.65 10.29 -15.70
CA ASP A 49 3.04 10.62 -15.39
C ASP A 49 3.96 9.40 -15.54
N PRO A 50 5.27 9.58 -15.84
CA PRO A 50 6.25 8.51 -15.80
C PRO A 50 6.25 7.80 -14.44
N TYR A 51 6.33 6.47 -14.42
CA TYR A 51 6.22 5.68 -13.18
C TYR A 51 7.24 6.09 -12.12
N ILE A 52 8.48 6.40 -12.53
CA ILE A 52 9.58 6.78 -11.64
C ILE A 52 9.28 8.00 -10.73
N THR A 53 8.28 8.82 -11.09
CA THR A 53 7.86 9.96 -10.25
C THR A 53 7.31 9.51 -8.90
N HIS A 54 6.74 8.31 -8.82
CA HIS A 54 6.24 7.75 -7.56
C HIS A 54 7.36 7.32 -6.60
N PRO A 55 8.29 6.43 -6.96
CA PRO A 55 9.41 6.09 -6.10
C PRO A 55 10.23 7.32 -5.68
N LEU A 56 10.40 8.29 -6.57
CA LEU A 56 11.10 9.53 -6.24
C LEU A 56 10.36 10.31 -5.14
N ALA A 57 9.05 10.49 -5.25
CA ALA A 57 8.26 11.19 -4.24
C ALA A 57 8.24 10.45 -2.87
N VAL A 58 8.26 9.10 -2.87
CA VAL A 58 8.38 8.30 -1.65
C VAL A 58 9.76 8.51 -1.01
N ALA A 59 10.84 8.56 -1.81
CA ALA A 59 12.20 8.82 -1.33
C ALA A 59 12.37 10.26 -0.79
N GLU A 60 11.74 11.26 -1.43
CA GLU A 60 11.72 12.64 -0.91
C GLU A 60 11.02 12.71 0.45
N ALA A 61 9.91 12.00 0.62
CA ALA A 61 9.21 11.90 1.89
C ALA A 61 10.07 11.17 2.95
N ALA A 62 10.84 10.13 2.58
CA ALA A 62 11.80 9.47 3.46
C ALA A 62 12.92 10.43 3.92
N GLY A 63 13.45 11.22 3.00
CA GLY A 63 14.41 12.28 3.30
C GLY A 63 13.84 13.33 4.25
N ALA A 64 12.62 13.80 4.03
CA ALA A 64 11.92 14.76 4.89
C ALA A 64 11.63 14.19 6.29
N ALA A 65 11.31 12.89 6.38
CA ALA A 65 11.13 12.18 7.65
C ALA A 65 12.46 11.85 8.37
N SER A 66 13.58 12.30 7.82
CA SER A 66 14.92 12.08 8.39
C SER A 66 15.32 10.60 8.52
N LEU A 67 14.82 9.74 7.64
CA LEU A 67 15.22 8.33 7.58
C LEU A 67 16.62 8.16 6.98
N ASP A 68 17.26 7.02 7.23
CA ASP A 68 18.62 6.74 6.79
C ASP A 68 18.74 6.48 5.28
N CYS A 69 19.98 6.39 4.78
CA CYS A 69 20.29 6.19 3.38
C CYS A 69 19.71 4.86 2.84
N ILE A 70 19.69 3.81 3.66
CA ILE A 70 19.17 2.49 3.28
C ILE A 70 17.67 2.58 2.98
N VAL A 71 16.90 3.23 3.86
CA VAL A 71 15.45 3.43 3.65
C VAL A 71 15.18 4.33 2.44
N VAL A 72 15.98 5.38 2.20
CA VAL A 72 15.85 6.25 1.02
C VAL A 72 16.12 5.45 -0.27
N CYS A 73 17.15 4.61 -0.30
CA CYS A 73 17.41 3.72 -1.44
C CYS A 73 16.28 2.70 -1.63
N ALA A 74 15.80 2.07 -0.55
CA ALA A 74 14.68 1.15 -0.61
C ALA A 74 13.39 1.85 -1.11
N ALA A 75 13.19 3.12 -0.75
CA ALA A 75 12.06 3.93 -1.26
C ALA A 75 12.12 4.16 -2.78
N LEU A 76 13.31 4.34 -3.34
CA LEU A 76 13.50 4.44 -4.80
C LEU A 76 13.27 3.11 -5.53
N LEU A 77 13.49 1.99 -4.86
CA LEU A 77 13.52 0.66 -5.45
C LEU A 77 12.30 -0.21 -5.11
N HIS A 78 11.38 0.29 -4.30
CA HIS A 78 10.35 -0.51 -3.62
C HIS A 78 9.37 -1.24 -4.54
N ASP A 79 9.13 -0.73 -5.74
CA ASP A 79 8.23 -1.34 -6.72
C ASP A 79 8.99 -2.13 -7.81
N VAL A 80 10.35 -2.10 -7.82
CA VAL A 80 11.14 -2.71 -8.90
C VAL A 80 10.94 -4.22 -8.96
N LEU A 81 10.85 -4.92 -7.83
CA LEU A 81 10.64 -6.37 -7.79
C LEU A 81 9.19 -6.80 -8.12
N GLU A 82 8.20 -5.93 -7.88
CA GLU A 82 6.79 -6.26 -8.11
C GLU A 82 6.33 -5.88 -9.51
N ASP A 83 6.79 -4.74 -10.01
CA ASP A 83 6.24 -4.10 -11.20
C ASP A 83 7.18 -4.18 -12.43
N THR A 84 8.33 -4.89 -12.30
CA THR A 84 9.28 -5.10 -13.40
C THR A 84 9.83 -6.52 -13.44
N ASP A 85 10.62 -6.85 -14.47
CA ASP A 85 11.29 -8.14 -14.60
C ASP A 85 12.63 -8.22 -13.84
N CYS A 86 12.91 -7.26 -12.94
CA CYS A 86 14.09 -7.27 -12.08
C CYS A 86 13.99 -8.42 -11.07
N ASP A 87 15.01 -9.27 -11.00
CA ASP A 87 15.07 -10.31 -9.99
C ASP A 87 15.77 -9.86 -8.70
N ARG A 88 15.52 -10.63 -7.64
CA ARG A 88 16.04 -10.39 -6.30
C ARG A 88 17.56 -10.44 -6.23
N GLU A 89 18.16 -11.39 -6.95
CA GLU A 89 19.59 -11.62 -6.96
C GLU A 89 20.33 -10.42 -7.55
N LEU A 90 19.77 -9.83 -8.62
CA LEU A 90 20.33 -8.63 -9.23
C LEU A 90 20.21 -7.43 -8.29
N LEU A 91 19.04 -7.22 -7.68
CA LEU A 91 18.84 -6.12 -6.72
C LEU A 91 19.83 -6.24 -5.55
N ARG A 92 20.01 -7.47 -5.03
CA ARG A 92 20.94 -7.76 -3.94
C ARG A 92 22.40 -7.52 -4.33
N ALA A 93 22.80 -7.90 -5.53
CA ALA A 93 24.16 -7.69 -6.01
C ALA A 93 24.50 -6.20 -6.14
N GLU A 94 23.54 -5.36 -6.54
CA GLU A 94 23.73 -3.92 -6.74
C GLU A 94 23.62 -3.11 -5.44
N PHE A 95 22.67 -3.45 -4.55
CA PHE A 95 22.33 -2.61 -3.38
C PHE A 95 22.56 -3.29 -2.02
N GLY A 96 22.86 -4.60 -2.01
CA GLY A 96 23.13 -5.38 -0.80
C GLY A 96 21.87 -5.89 -0.10
N ASP A 97 22.10 -6.72 0.93
CA ASP A 97 21.02 -7.43 1.65
C ASP A 97 20.03 -6.47 2.31
N GLU A 98 20.50 -5.45 3.03
CA GLU A 98 19.61 -4.56 3.79
C GLU A 98 18.58 -3.82 2.94
N VAL A 99 18.97 -3.29 1.78
CA VAL A 99 18.03 -2.63 0.85
C VAL A 99 17.05 -3.64 0.28
N THR A 100 17.56 -4.82 -0.14
CA THR A 100 16.73 -5.87 -0.74
C THR A 100 15.72 -6.41 0.27
N ASP A 101 16.13 -6.66 1.51
CA ASP A 101 15.24 -7.17 2.55
C ASP A 101 14.14 -6.16 2.93
N LEU A 102 14.43 -4.84 2.89
CA LEU A 102 13.41 -3.80 3.07
C LEU A 102 12.40 -3.77 1.93
N VAL A 103 12.85 -3.90 0.68
CA VAL A 103 11.98 -3.94 -0.50
C VAL A 103 11.06 -5.17 -0.44
N GLU A 104 11.61 -6.36 -0.15
CA GLU A 104 10.82 -7.58 0.02
C GLU A 104 9.87 -7.52 1.21
N GLY A 105 10.35 -6.99 2.34
CA GLY A 105 9.53 -6.80 3.53
C GLY A 105 8.32 -5.91 3.27
N LEU A 106 8.45 -4.89 2.42
CA LEU A 106 7.31 -4.04 2.05
C LEU A 106 6.25 -4.81 1.26
N SER A 107 6.65 -5.66 0.32
CA SER A 107 5.74 -6.53 -0.43
C SER A 107 4.95 -7.42 0.53
N ALA A 108 5.62 -8.07 1.49
CA ALA A 108 4.97 -8.89 2.50
C ALA A 108 4.01 -8.07 3.39
N PHE A 109 4.40 -6.86 3.80
CA PHE A 109 3.60 -5.97 4.65
C PHE A 109 2.28 -5.53 3.98
N ARG A 110 2.25 -5.38 2.66
CA ARG A 110 1.02 -5.04 1.93
C ARG A 110 -0.07 -6.10 2.07
N TYR A 111 0.30 -7.36 2.35
CA TYR A 111 -0.62 -8.51 2.38
C TYR A 111 -0.88 -9.09 3.77
N GLU A 112 -0.09 -8.74 4.78
CA GLU A 112 -0.20 -9.29 6.13
C GLU A 112 -0.72 -8.27 7.15
N ALA A 113 -1.67 -8.71 7.99
CA ALA A 113 -2.25 -7.88 9.04
C ALA A 113 -1.35 -7.73 10.28
N ALA A 114 -0.43 -8.66 10.49
CA ALA A 114 0.63 -8.55 11.49
C ALA A 114 1.78 -7.81 10.79
N GLY A 115 2.03 -6.57 11.17
CA GLY A 115 3.13 -5.79 10.61
C GLY A 115 4.47 -6.53 10.73
N PRO A 116 5.44 -6.24 9.85
CA PRO A 116 6.80 -6.79 9.96
C PRO A 116 7.44 -6.39 11.29
N ASP A 117 8.42 -7.19 11.72
CA ASP A 117 9.20 -6.89 12.93
C ASP A 117 10.16 -5.70 12.73
N ASP A 118 10.47 -5.32 11.49
CA ASP A 118 11.36 -4.19 11.17
C ASP A 118 10.55 -2.88 10.99
N ASP A 119 10.75 -1.96 11.91
CA ASP A 119 10.13 -0.63 11.90
C ASP A 119 10.46 0.19 10.63
N ARG A 120 11.58 -0.07 9.94
CA ARG A 120 11.95 0.58 8.68
C ARG A 120 11.04 0.15 7.54
N VAL A 121 10.64 -1.13 7.50
CA VAL A 121 9.65 -1.62 6.52
C VAL A 121 8.31 -0.93 6.73
N ILE A 122 7.87 -0.80 7.99
CA ILE A 122 6.62 -0.10 8.31
C ILE A 122 6.73 1.37 7.90
N ALA A 123 7.84 2.05 8.20
CA ALA A 123 8.06 3.44 7.81
C ALA A 123 8.00 3.61 6.29
N LEU A 124 8.66 2.73 5.52
CA LEU A 124 8.62 2.74 4.06
C LEU A 124 7.19 2.56 3.55
N GLY A 125 6.43 1.60 4.08
CA GLY A 125 5.03 1.38 3.72
C GLY A 125 4.10 2.56 4.04
N LEU A 126 4.39 3.30 5.12
CA LEU A 126 3.66 4.52 5.47
C LEU A 126 3.91 5.66 4.48
N LEU A 127 5.14 5.79 3.99
CA LEU A 127 5.51 6.82 2.99
C LEU A 127 4.93 6.49 1.61
N ASP A 128 4.96 5.23 1.19
CA ASP A 128 4.25 4.75 0.01
C ASP A 128 2.75 5.05 0.13
N ARG A 129 2.15 4.71 1.27
CA ARG A 129 0.74 5.00 1.53
C ARG A 129 0.44 6.50 1.46
N LEU A 130 1.32 7.34 2.00
CA LEU A 130 1.15 8.80 1.97
C LEU A 130 1.11 9.32 0.53
N HIS A 131 2.05 8.90 -0.31
CA HIS A 131 2.04 9.29 -1.72
C HIS A 131 0.79 8.76 -2.45
N ASN A 132 0.40 7.51 -2.20
CA ASN A 132 -0.81 6.92 -2.78
C ASN A 132 -2.09 7.64 -2.32
N MET A 133 -2.14 8.16 -1.09
CA MET A 133 -3.27 8.96 -0.62
C MET A 133 -3.33 10.34 -1.26
N ARG A 134 -2.19 10.97 -1.58
CA ARG A 134 -2.12 12.25 -2.29
C ARG A 134 -2.65 12.17 -3.73
N THR A 135 -2.61 10.98 -4.33
CA THR A 135 -3.05 10.73 -5.72
C THR A 135 -4.26 9.80 -5.82
N ILE A 136 -5.03 9.66 -4.74
CA ILE A 136 -6.09 8.65 -4.62
C ILE A 136 -7.28 8.89 -5.57
N GLU A 137 -7.47 10.12 -6.05
CA GLU A 137 -8.57 10.50 -6.94
C GLU A 137 -8.56 9.78 -8.29
N HIS A 138 -7.42 9.28 -8.72
CA HIS A 138 -7.29 8.47 -9.96
C HIS A 138 -7.81 7.04 -9.82
N LEU A 139 -8.17 6.61 -8.61
CA LEU A 139 -8.82 5.32 -8.36
C LEU A 139 -10.34 5.45 -8.49
N ASP A 140 -11.02 4.32 -8.65
CA ASP A 140 -12.47 4.36 -8.55
C ASP A 140 -12.96 4.63 -7.10
N PRO A 141 -14.17 5.24 -6.94
CA PRO A 141 -14.67 5.70 -5.64
C PRO A 141 -14.70 4.62 -4.55
N ALA A 142 -14.99 3.36 -4.90
CA ALA A 142 -15.03 2.27 -3.92
C ALA A 142 -13.64 1.93 -3.39
N LYS A 143 -12.62 1.93 -4.27
CA LYS A 143 -11.22 1.74 -3.87
C LYS A 143 -10.70 2.91 -3.05
N GLN A 144 -11.07 4.16 -3.45
CA GLN A 144 -10.71 5.34 -2.68
C GLN A 144 -11.22 5.24 -1.24
N LEU A 145 -12.48 4.88 -1.07
CA LEU A 145 -13.11 4.76 0.23
C LEU A 145 -12.47 3.64 1.08
N SER A 146 -12.30 2.44 0.51
CA SER A 146 -11.64 1.31 1.19
C SER A 146 -10.22 1.65 1.64
N LYS A 147 -9.42 2.26 0.75
CA LYS A 147 -8.04 2.64 1.08
C LYS A 147 -7.97 3.77 2.11
N SER A 148 -8.88 4.74 2.08
CA SER A 148 -8.96 5.81 3.08
C SER A 148 -9.27 5.26 4.47
N GLN A 149 -10.21 4.32 4.57
CA GLN A 149 -10.51 3.68 5.86
C GLN A 149 -9.37 2.83 6.38
N GLN A 150 -8.76 2.00 5.51
CA GLN A 150 -7.58 1.23 5.88
C GLN A 150 -6.45 2.15 6.37
N THR A 151 -6.31 3.34 5.77
CA THR A 151 -5.34 4.34 6.20
C THR A 151 -5.62 4.80 7.63
N LEU A 152 -6.86 5.12 7.97
CA LEU A 152 -7.23 5.53 9.33
C LEU A 152 -7.08 4.39 10.36
N GLU A 153 -7.44 3.17 9.99
CA GLU A 153 -7.48 2.03 10.90
C GLU A 153 -6.11 1.42 11.17
N LEU A 154 -5.22 1.39 10.18
CA LEU A 154 -3.93 0.70 10.27
C LEU A 154 -2.74 1.66 10.19
N HIS A 155 -2.67 2.51 9.15
CA HIS A 155 -1.47 3.28 8.87
C HIS A 155 -1.28 4.45 9.83
N VAL A 156 -2.33 5.18 10.18
CA VAL A 156 -2.25 6.29 11.15
C VAL A 156 -1.78 5.83 12.53
N PRO A 157 -2.30 4.73 13.13
CA PRO A 157 -1.77 4.19 14.37
C PRO A 157 -0.30 3.77 14.28
N HIS A 158 0.12 3.12 13.18
CA HIS A 158 1.52 2.73 12.98
C HIS A 158 2.44 3.95 12.87
N ALA A 159 2.06 4.99 12.11
CA ALA A 159 2.83 6.21 11.98
C ALA A 159 3.02 6.91 13.34
N ARG A 160 1.99 6.96 14.17
CA ARG A 160 2.08 7.48 15.53
C ARG A 160 2.99 6.65 16.43
N ARG A 161 2.91 5.33 16.35
CA ARG A 161 3.78 4.41 17.09
C ARG A 161 5.26 4.64 16.76
N LEU A 162 5.57 4.89 15.49
CA LEU A 162 6.94 5.17 15.02
C LEU A 162 7.39 6.62 15.27
N GLY A 163 6.56 7.48 15.87
CA GLY A 163 6.91 8.89 16.10
C GLY A 163 6.86 9.75 14.83
N LEU A 164 6.35 9.23 13.71
CA LEU A 164 6.17 9.95 12.43
C LEU A 164 4.91 10.83 12.48
N ALA A 165 4.88 11.80 13.40
CA ALA A 165 3.69 12.60 13.70
C ALA A 165 3.15 13.35 12.47
N VAL A 166 4.04 14.00 11.71
CA VAL A 166 3.66 14.76 10.49
C VAL A 166 3.02 13.84 9.45
N VAL A 167 3.60 12.66 9.23
CA VAL A 167 3.05 11.64 8.31
C VAL A 167 1.69 11.14 8.80
N ALA A 168 1.55 10.89 10.13
CA ALA A 168 0.30 10.44 10.72
C ALA A 168 -0.84 11.46 10.55
N ASP A 169 -0.54 12.74 10.77
CA ASP A 169 -1.53 13.80 10.68
C ASP A 169 -1.94 14.03 9.23
N GLU A 170 -1.00 14.07 8.29
CA GLU A 170 -1.31 14.22 6.86
C GLU A 170 -2.10 13.01 6.32
N LEU A 171 -1.71 11.77 6.65
CA LEU A 171 -2.47 10.57 6.30
C LEU A 171 -3.90 10.63 6.82
N LYS A 172 -4.09 11.09 8.05
CA LYS A 172 -5.40 11.26 8.66
C LYS A 172 -6.24 12.27 7.92
N GLU A 173 -5.69 13.46 7.64
CA GLU A 173 -6.38 14.54 6.94
C GLU A 173 -6.80 14.13 5.53
N LEU A 174 -5.89 13.56 4.75
CA LEU A 174 -6.18 13.08 3.40
C LEU A 174 -7.27 12.02 3.39
N ALA A 175 -7.20 11.06 4.30
CA ALA A 175 -8.17 9.98 4.38
C ALA A 175 -9.55 10.47 4.83
N GLN A 176 -9.62 11.34 5.83
CA GLN A 176 -10.87 11.93 6.31
C GLN A 176 -11.51 12.81 5.24
N HIS A 177 -10.75 13.71 4.64
CA HIS A 177 -11.23 14.58 3.56
C HIS A 177 -11.80 13.76 2.40
N ARG A 178 -11.10 12.68 1.99
CA ARG A 178 -11.58 11.85 0.88
C ARG A 178 -12.88 11.13 1.20
N ILE A 179 -13.03 10.63 2.43
CA ILE A 179 -14.28 10.02 2.88
C ILE A 179 -15.42 11.06 2.86
N GLU A 180 -15.16 12.27 3.34
CA GLU A 180 -16.16 13.36 3.34
C GLU A 180 -16.60 13.73 1.93
N VAL A 181 -15.66 13.91 0.98
CA VAL A 181 -15.97 14.19 -0.43
C VAL A 181 -16.85 13.09 -1.03
N LEU A 182 -16.45 11.82 -0.86
CA LEU A 182 -17.18 10.69 -1.41
C LEU A 182 -18.59 10.53 -0.78
N THR A 183 -18.74 10.87 0.49
CA THR A 183 -20.04 10.82 1.17
C THR A 183 -20.94 11.98 0.75
N ALA A 184 -20.38 13.17 0.53
CA ALA A 184 -21.13 14.34 0.07
C ALA A 184 -21.58 14.19 -1.39
N GLU A 185 -20.72 13.71 -2.29
CA GLU A 185 -21.04 13.47 -3.70
C GLU A 185 -22.04 12.32 -3.88
N GLY A 186 -22.05 11.36 -2.94
CA GLY A 186 -22.86 10.13 -2.98
C GLY A 186 -24.33 10.30 -2.62
N GLY A 187 -24.85 11.52 -2.53
CA GLY A 187 -26.24 11.81 -2.12
C GLY A 187 -27.37 11.10 -2.90
N GLY A 188 -27.11 10.08 -3.68
CA GLY A 188 -28.10 9.45 -4.54
C GLY A 188 -27.95 7.99 -4.93
N GLY A 189 -27.19 7.13 -4.27
CA GLY A 189 -27.34 5.74 -4.69
C GLY A 189 -26.25 4.73 -4.32
N ILE A 190 -25.20 4.57 -5.11
CA ILE A 190 -24.18 3.53 -4.92
C ILE A 190 -23.29 3.85 -3.70
N THR A 191 -22.93 5.11 -3.53
CA THR A 191 -22.03 5.54 -2.46
C THR A 191 -22.67 5.41 -1.08
N ALA A 192 -23.95 5.77 -0.94
CA ALA A 192 -24.68 5.55 0.32
C ALA A 192 -24.78 4.05 0.67
N THR A 193 -24.93 3.19 -0.32
CA THR A 193 -24.97 1.74 -0.15
C THR A 193 -23.59 1.20 0.25
N LEU A 194 -22.51 1.72 -0.35
CA LEU A 194 -21.13 1.37 0.01
C LEU A 194 -20.79 1.85 1.42
N CYS A 195 -21.18 3.06 1.82
CA CYS A 195 -20.99 3.54 3.18
C CYS A 195 -21.72 2.66 4.21
N ALA A 196 -22.96 2.21 3.92
CA ALA A 196 -23.69 1.31 4.79
C ALA A 196 -23.02 -0.07 4.91
N LEU A 197 -22.51 -0.62 3.80
CA LEU A 197 -21.75 -1.88 3.80
C LEU A 197 -20.43 -1.76 4.57
N GLN A 198 -19.80 -0.59 4.53
CA GLN A 198 -18.57 -0.33 5.25
C GLN A 198 -18.77 -0.23 6.75
N LEU A 199 -19.80 0.51 7.20
CA LEU A 199 -20.18 0.52 8.61
C LEU A 199 -20.50 -0.90 9.09
N GLY A 200 -21.20 -1.70 8.26
CA GLY A 200 -21.42 -3.11 8.52
C GLY A 200 -20.13 -3.93 8.56
N SER A 201 -19.14 -3.64 7.72
CA SER A 201 -17.88 -4.36 7.66
C SER A 201 -16.99 -4.19 8.89
N LEU A 202 -17.24 -3.20 9.74
CA LEU A 202 -16.53 -3.01 11.03
C LEU A 202 -16.65 -4.23 11.95
N ILE A 203 -17.65 -5.07 11.73
CA ILE A 203 -17.82 -6.36 12.43
C ILE A 203 -16.76 -7.38 11.98
N LEU A 204 -16.21 -7.25 10.77
CA LEU A 204 -15.19 -8.15 10.24
C LEU A 204 -13.81 -7.88 10.86
N PRO A 205 -12.91 -8.90 10.91
CA PRO A 205 -11.51 -8.69 11.23
C PRO A 205 -10.87 -7.66 10.28
N ALA A 206 -10.01 -6.77 10.78
CA ALA A 206 -9.38 -5.69 10.01
C ALA A 206 -8.66 -6.22 8.75
N SER A 207 -7.98 -7.36 8.87
CA SER A 207 -7.27 -8.04 7.76
C SER A 207 -8.17 -8.50 6.60
N ALA A 208 -9.47 -8.66 6.84
CA ALA A 208 -10.41 -9.16 5.84
C ALA A 208 -11.24 -8.04 5.19
N ARG A 209 -11.39 -6.88 5.87
CA ARG A 209 -12.30 -5.79 5.45
C ARG A 209 -12.02 -5.30 4.05
N GLY A 210 -10.77 -4.99 3.71
CA GLY A 210 -10.37 -4.44 2.42
C GLY A 210 -10.80 -5.34 1.26
N ARG A 211 -10.46 -6.65 1.34
CA ARG A 211 -10.81 -7.64 0.31
C ARG A 211 -12.32 -7.75 0.10
N TYR A 212 -13.09 -7.91 1.18
CA TYR A 212 -14.55 -8.06 1.05
C TYR A 212 -15.22 -6.79 0.55
N LEU A 213 -14.75 -5.62 0.93
CA LEU A 213 -15.27 -4.35 0.41
C LEU A 213 -15.01 -4.19 -1.09
N GLU A 214 -13.83 -4.60 -1.58
CA GLU A 214 -13.53 -4.59 -3.02
C GLU A 214 -14.41 -5.58 -3.81
N GLU A 215 -14.61 -6.80 -3.29
CA GLU A 215 -15.49 -7.81 -3.88
C GLU A 215 -16.95 -7.30 -3.94
N TRP A 216 -17.47 -6.77 -2.84
CA TRP A 216 -18.84 -6.23 -2.79
C TRP A 216 -19.04 -5.00 -3.65
N ALA A 217 -18.02 -4.13 -3.74
CA ALA A 217 -18.07 -2.99 -4.63
C ALA A 217 -18.08 -3.39 -6.10
N ALA A 218 -17.37 -4.45 -6.47
CA ALA A 218 -17.40 -5.01 -7.82
C ALA A 218 -18.77 -5.57 -8.17
N GLU A 219 -19.40 -6.31 -7.25
CA GLU A 219 -20.75 -6.89 -7.45
C GLU A 219 -21.85 -5.81 -7.53
N LEU A 220 -21.74 -4.72 -6.76
CA LEU A 220 -22.68 -3.58 -6.83
C LEU A 220 -22.62 -2.80 -8.15
N ARG A 221 -21.53 -2.97 -8.93
CA ARG A 221 -21.40 -2.37 -10.27
C ARG A 221 -22.09 -3.18 -11.36
N THR A 222 -22.44 -4.44 -11.10
CA THR A 222 -23.24 -5.24 -12.04
C THR A 222 -24.57 -4.52 -12.29
N PRO A 223 -25.07 -4.45 -13.54
CA PRO A 223 -26.24 -3.63 -13.90
C PRO A 223 -27.53 -4.16 -13.30
N ALA A 224 -27.64 -4.18 -12.01
CA ALA A 224 -28.88 -4.37 -11.29
C ALA A 224 -29.61 -3.02 -11.15
N ASP A 225 -30.94 -3.05 -11.18
CA ASP A 225 -31.73 -1.88 -10.89
C ASP A 225 -31.48 -1.35 -9.46
N ARG A 226 -32.00 -0.18 -9.14
CA ARG A 226 -31.81 0.45 -7.82
C ARG A 226 -32.36 -0.41 -6.67
N HIS A 227 -33.39 -1.21 -6.93
CA HIS A 227 -34.01 -2.12 -5.96
C HIS A 227 -33.15 -3.37 -5.74
N GLY A 228 -32.61 -3.94 -6.81
CA GLY A 228 -31.68 -5.07 -6.75
C GLY A 228 -30.41 -4.75 -5.94
N ARG A 229 -29.81 -3.58 -6.17
CA ARG A 229 -28.64 -3.12 -5.39
C ARG A 229 -28.93 -2.98 -3.89
N ARG A 230 -30.08 -2.39 -3.53
CA ARG A 230 -30.50 -2.28 -2.12
C ARG A 230 -30.73 -3.65 -1.48
N ARG A 231 -31.41 -4.56 -2.19
CA ARG A 231 -31.68 -5.93 -1.71
C ARG A 231 -30.39 -6.69 -1.48
N PHE A 232 -29.44 -6.60 -2.41
CA PHE A 232 -28.11 -7.20 -2.29
C PHE A 232 -27.34 -6.65 -1.08
N ALA A 233 -27.29 -5.33 -0.91
CA ALA A 233 -26.64 -4.71 0.24
C ALA A 233 -27.24 -5.16 1.58
N TRP A 234 -28.56 -5.26 1.68
CA TRP A 234 -29.22 -5.78 2.87
C TRP A 234 -28.88 -7.24 3.15
N GLN A 235 -28.80 -8.08 2.11
CA GLN A 235 -28.37 -9.47 2.27
C GLN A 235 -26.94 -9.59 2.80
N LEU A 236 -26.03 -8.76 2.31
CA LEU A 236 -24.66 -8.69 2.81
C LEU A 236 -24.62 -8.26 4.27
N ILE A 237 -25.29 -7.16 4.65
CA ILE A 237 -25.32 -6.66 6.03
C ILE A 237 -25.86 -7.71 7.00
N LEU A 238 -26.94 -8.41 6.64
CA LEU A 238 -27.51 -9.49 7.46
C LEU A 238 -26.59 -10.70 7.56
N GLY A 239 -25.74 -10.96 6.57
CA GLY A 239 -24.75 -12.04 6.56
C GLY A 239 -23.47 -11.73 7.35
N LEU A 240 -23.17 -10.46 7.61
CA LEU A 240 -21.92 -10.01 8.25
C LEU A 240 -21.61 -10.68 9.60
N PRO A 241 -22.56 -10.84 10.54
CA PRO A 241 -22.25 -11.48 11.81
C PRO A 241 -21.75 -12.92 11.65
N ARG A 242 -22.37 -13.68 10.73
CA ARG A 242 -21.97 -15.07 10.44
C ARG A 242 -20.60 -15.14 9.79
N LEU A 243 -20.34 -14.25 8.83
CA LEU A 243 -19.06 -14.13 8.15
C LEU A 243 -17.94 -13.75 9.14
N SER A 244 -18.19 -12.80 10.03
CA SER A 244 -17.25 -12.38 11.08
C SER A 244 -16.85 -13.53 12.00
N VAL A 245 -17.83 -14.31 12.47
CA VAL A 245 -17.56 -15.49 13.31
C VAL A 245 -16.73 -16.53 12.56
N MET A 246 -17.03 -16.76 11.28
CA MET A 246 -16.30 -17.71 10.44
C MET A 246 -14.84 -17.28 10.23
N LEU A 247 -14.58 -16.00 9.98
CA LEU A 247 -13.25 -15.44 9.74
C LEU A 247 -12.39 -15.34 11.01
N ARG A 248 -13.00 -15.27 12.20
CA ARG A 248 -12.27 -15.26 13.49
C ARG A 248 -11.92 -16.66 13.99
N ARG A 249 -12.43 -17.72 13.35
CA ARG A 249 -12.08 -19.10 13.73
C ARG A 249 -10.64 -19.41 13.30
N PRO A 250 -9.81 -20.03 14.18
CA PRO A 250 -8.46 -20.44 13.82
C PRO A 250 -8.49 -21.41 12.61
N ARG A 251 -7.56 -21.29 11.70
CA ARG A 251 -7.49 -22.11 10.47
C ARG A 251 -7.51 -23.62 10.69
N TRP A 252 -7.06 -24.11 11.85
CA TRP A 252 -7.08 -25.53 12.19
C TRP A 252 -8.50 -26.11 12.35
N VAL A 253 -9.48 -25.31 12.80
CA VAL A 253 -10.89 -25.74 12.92
C VAL A 253 -11.55 -26.01 11.57
N LEU A 254 -11.11 -25.31 10.52
CA LEU A 254 -11.60 -25.49 9.14
C LEU A 254 -11.02 -26.74 8.47
N ARG A 255 -9.77 -27.12 8.80
CA ARG A 255 -9.13 -28.35 8.25
C ARG A 255 -9.78 -29.62 8.76
N ASP A 256 -10.20 -29.65 10.00
CA ASP A 256 -10.82 -30.83 10.63
C ASP A 256 -12.22 -31.17 10.04
N ARG A 257 -12.98 -30.14 9.63
CA ARG A 257 -14.28 -30.32 8.98
C ARG A 257 -14.21 -30.69 7.49
N LEU A 258 -13.10 -30.40 6.83
CA LEU A 258 -12.91 -30.70 5.40
C LEU A 258 -12.23 -32.05 5.17
N GLY A 259 -11.91 -32.82 6.21
CA GLY A 259 -11.40 -34.19 6.10
C GLY A 259 -10.03 -34.31 5.41
N ILE A 260 -9.22 -33.24 5.39
CA ILE A 260 -7.89 -33.25 4.77
C ILE A 260 -6.92 -33.95 5.73
N LYS A 261 -6.80 -35.28 5.58
CA LYS A 261 -5.78 -36.09 6.27
C LYS A 261 -4.38 -35.61 5.85
N GLN A 262 -3.51 -35.36 6.84
CA GLN A 262 -2.08 -35.28 6.61
C GLN A 262 -1.59 -36.62 6.02
N ARG A 263 -0.97 -36.58 4.85
CA ARG A 263 -0.03 -37.67 4.49
C ARG A 263 1.16 -37.52 5.42
N HIS A 264 1.32 -38.44 6.31
CA HIS A 264 2.60 -38.77 6.91
C HIS A 264 3.42 -39.36 5.78
N ASP A 265 4.43 -38.65 5.32
CA ASP A 265 5.56 -39.28 4.62
C ASP A 265 6.41 -39.95 5.70
N ASP A 266 6.12 -41.24 5.89
CA ASP A 266 7.01 -42.20 6.54
C ASP A 266 8.01 -42.64 5.47
N ASP A 267 9.17 -41.99 5.42
CA ASP A 267 10.37 -42.53 4.75
C ASP A 267 11.44 -42.79 5.79
N SER A 268 11.27 -43.96 6.40
CA SER A 268 12.38 -44.73 6.99
C SER A 268 12.84 -45.69 5.93
N HIS A 269 13.99 -45.42 5.29
CA HIS A 269 15.08 -46.42 5.04
C HIS A 269 16.22 -45.73 4.32
#